data_e141b220dffa5d3f07e9bd24dfca857a
#
_entry.id   e141b220dffa5d3f07e9bd24dfca857a
#
_cell.length_a   1.000
_cell.length_b   1.000
_cell.length_c   1.000
_cell.angle_alpha   90.00
_cell.angle_beta   90.00
_cell.angle_gamma   90.00
#
_symmetry.space_group_name_H-M   'P 1'
#
loop_
_entity.id
_entity.type
_entity.pdbx_description
1 polymer ?
#
loop_
_entity_poly.entity_id
_entity_poly.type
_entity_poly.pdbx_seq_one_letter_code
_entity_poly.pdbx_strand_id
1 'polypeptide(L)'
;MGRWSRAEIEEAFAEYQRRAAASGASGDWRPWADLFTEDARYVEHLYGRMEGREAIYRWIQETMSTYPGSDMPEFPIEWHVIDEERGWVLCQVWNRMRDPGDGSVHQEYNITILHYAEDGRITYEEDAYNPANFAPMIAAWLEVEAMTPCTSACTGGM
;
A
#
# COMPACT_ATOMS: atom_id res chain seq x y z
N MET A 1 -10.27 -27.21 11.15
CA MET A 1 -9.22 -26.42 11.84
C MET A 1 -8.19 -26.01 10.78
N GLY A 2 -7.92 -24.75 10.64
CA GLY A 2 -6.95 -24.25 9.66
C GLY A 2 -5.52 -24.71 9.98
N ARG A 3 -4.63 -24.60 8.99
CA ARG A 3 -3.22 -24.97 9.12
C ARG A 3 -2.47 -24.05 10.10
N TRP A 4 -2.92 -22.80 10.21
CA TRP A 4 -2.31 -21.75 11.07
C TRP A 4 -3.32 -21.21 12.08
N SER A 5 -2.84 -20.73 13.21
CA SER A 5 -3.71 -20.08 14.20
C SER A 5 -4.11 -18.67 13.77
N ARG A 6 -5.25 -18.21 14.24
CA ARG A 6 -5.68 -16.82 14.04
C ARG A 6 -4.63 -15.82 14.51
N ALA A 7 -4.04 -16.05 15.68
CA ALA A 7 -3.03 -15.17 16.25
C ALA A 7 -1.78 -15.05 15.35
N GLU A 8 -1.37 -16.15 14.73
CA GLU A 8 -0.24 -16.15 13.77
C GLU A 8 -0.54 -15.32 12.53
N ILE A 9 -1.75 -15.45 11.97
CA ILE A 9 -2.19 -14.67 10.81
C ILE A 9 -2.33 -13.18 11.17
N GLU A 10 -2.88 -12.87 12.35
CA GLU A 10 -3.01 -11.49 12.85
C GLU A 10 -1.64 -10.82 13.02
N GLU A 11 -0.66 -11.52 13.57
CA GLU A 11 0.70 -10.99 13.72
C GLU A 11 1.37 -10.75 12.37
N ALA A 12 1.22 -11.67 11.41
CA ALA A 12 1.73 -11.50 10.05
C ALA A 12 1.07 -10.29 9.35
N PHE A 13 -0.23 -10.10 9.53
CA PHE A 13 -0.95 -8.95 8.99
C PHE A 13 -0.52 -7.63 9.65
N ALA A 14 -0.30 -7.64 10.96
CA ALA A 14 0.23 -6.47 11.66
C ALA A 14 1.63 -6.09 11.16
N GLU A 15 2.51 -7.07 10.92
CA GLU A 15 3.83 -6.82 10.33
C GLU A 15 3.74 -6.30 8.90
N TYR A 16 2.83 -6.82 8.10
CA TYR A 16 2.55 -6.32 6.76
C TYR A 16 2.20 -4.83 6.78
N GLN A 17 1.31 -4.42 7.68
CA GLN A 17 0.93 -3.02 7.85
C GLN A 17 2.10 -2.14 8.31
N ARG A 18 2.90 -2.61 9.28
CA ARG A 18 4.08 -1.87 9.77
C ARG A 18 5.09 -1.62 8.65
N ARG A 19 5.39 -2.63 7.85
CA ARG A 19 6.34 -2.50 6.74
C ARG A 19 5.80 -1.65 5.60
N ALA A 20 4.52 -1.74 5.29
CA ALA A 20 3.89 -0.86 4.30
C ALA A 20 4.00 0.61 4.72
N ALA A 21 3.70 0.94 5.98
CA ALA A 21 3.82 2.29 6.52
C ALA A 21 5.28 2.78 6.50
N ALA A 22 6.24 1.96 6.92
CA ALA A 22 7.65 2.30 6.92
C ALA A 22 8.20 2.50 5.50
N SER A 23 7.81 1.65 4.56
CA SER A 23 8.22 1.75 3.15
C SER A 23 7.62 2.98 2.47
N GLY A 24 6.36 3.29 2.75
CA GLY A 24 5.71 4.52 2.27
C GLY A 24 6.41 5.78 2.78
N ALA A 25 6.84 5.80 4.04
CA ALA A 25 7.55 6.93 4.64
C ALA A 25 8.99 7.08 4.12
N SER A 26 9.70 5.99 3.88
CA SER A 26 11.13 6.00 3.48
C SER A 26 11.35 5.98 1.97
N GLY A 27 10.39 5.46 1.20
CA GLY A 27 10.54 5.18 -0.23
C GLY A 27 11.31 3.89 -0.55
N ASP A 28 11.74 3.13 0.47
CA ASP A 28 12.38 1.83 0.31
C ASP A 28 11.36 0.70 0.52
N TRP A 29 11.01 0.02 -0.55
CA TRP A 29 10.00 -1.04 -0.55
C TRP A 29 10.59 -2.44 -0.40
N ARG A 30 11.91 -2.58 -0.25
CA ARG A 30 12.55 -3.87 -0.02
C ARG A 30 12.04 -4.56 1.25
N PRO A 31 11.95 -3.90 2.43
CA PRO A 31 11.47 -4.56 3.64
C PRO A 31 10.04 -5.10 3.53
N TRP A 32 9.16 -4.39 2.81
CA TRP A 32 7.80 -4.87 2.54
C TRP A 32 7.80 -6.05 1.57
N ALA A 33 8.54 -5.97 0.48
CA ALA A 33 8.63 -7.04 -0.52
C ALA A 33 9.23 -8.34 0.06
N ASP A 34 10.11 -8.23 1.05
CA ASP A 34 10.71 -9.39 1.74
C ASP A 34 9.70 -10.20 2.58
N LEU A 35 8.49 -9.69 2.79
CA LEU A 35 7.40 -10.47 3.38
C LEU A 35 6.84 -11.55 2.44
N PHE A 36 7.06 -11.42 1.14
CA PHE A 36 6.56 -12.39 0.17
C PHE A 36 7.46 -13.61 0.07
N THR A 37 6.86 -14.77 -0.22
CA THR A 37 7.64 -15.96 -0.58
C THR A 37 8.35 -15.75 -1.92
N GLU A 38 9.40 -16.53 -2.19
CA GLU A 38 10.18 -16.39 -3.43
C GLU A 38 9.33 -16.58 -4.69
N ASP A 39 8.33 -17.46 -4.61
CA ASP A 39 7.40 -17.81 -5.69
C ASP A 39 6.04 -17.11 -5.57
N ALA A 40 5.92 -16.10 -4.74
CA ALA A 40 4.67 -15.37 -4.52
C ALA A 40 4.11 -14.78 -5.81
N ARG A 41 2.79 -14.64 -5.85
CA ARG A 41 2.08 -13.98 -6.95
C ARG A 41 1.34 -12.76 -6.46
N TYR A 42 1.42 -11.71 -7.26
CA TYR A 42 0.68 -10.46 -7.03
C TYR A 42 -0.19 -10.16 -8.23
N VAL A 43 -1.45 -9.86 -8.00
CA VAL A 43 -2.42 -9.47 -9.03
C VAL A 43 -2.88 -8.04 -8.74
N GLU A 44 -2.56 -7.15 -9.64
CA GLU A 44 -2.94 -5.74 -9.54
C GLU A 44 -3.84 -5.39 -10.72
N HIS A 45 -5.03 -4.83 -10.45
CA HIS A 45 -6.05 -4.69 -11.48
C HIS A 45 -5.74 -3.65 -12.57
N LEU A 46 -4.77 -2.77 -12.35
CA LEU A 46 -4.28 -1.84 -13.36
C LEU A 46 -2.99 -2.34 -14.04
N TYR A 47 -2.04 -2.84 -13.23
CA TYR A 47 -0.70 -3.19 -13.72
C TYR A 47 -0.55 -4.65 -14.15
N GLY A 48 -1.50 -5.51 -13.78
CA GLY A 48 -1.49 -6.91 -14.18
C GLY A 48 -0.88 -7.83 -13.12
N ARG A 49 -0.07 -8.79 -13.55
CA ARG A 49 0.44 -9.86 -12.68
C ARG A 49 1.96 -9.79 -12.55
N MET A 50 2.44 -9.96 -11.32
CA MET A 50 3.84 -10.12 -11.00
C MET A 50 4.07 -11.52 -10.41
N GLU A 51 5.03 -12.24 -10.98
CA GLU A 51 5.39 -13.60 -10.56
C GLU A 51 6.76 -13.58 -9.85
N GLY A 52 6.77 -13.93 -8.58
CA GLY A 52 7.95 -13.97 -7.72
C GLY A 52 8.24 -12.68 -6.98
N ARG A 53 8.87 -12.83 -5.81
CA ARG A 53 9.23 -11.71 -4.90
C ARG A 53 10.00 -10.59 -5.60
N GLU A 54 10.96 -10.94 -6.44
CA GLU A 54 11.78 -9.93 -7.11
C GLU A 54 11.01 -9.13 -8.17
N ALA A 55 10.05 -9.75 -8.85
CA ALA A 55 9.16 -9.04 -9.76
C ALA A 55 8.22 -8.10 -9.01
N ILE A 56 7.69 -8.55 -7.86
CA ILE A 56 6.87 -7.73 -6.95
C ILE A 56 7.68 -6.53 -6.46
N TYR A 57 8.91 -6.75 -6.00
CA TYR A 57 9.78 -5.68 -5.53
C TYR A 57 10.06 -4.63 -6.61
N ARG A 58 10.47 -5.05 -7.81
CA ARG A 58 10.76 -4.12 -8.91
C ARG A 58 9.55 -3.28 -9.27
N TRP A 59 8.38 -3.92 -9.37
CA TRP A 59 7.14 -3.23 -9.68
C TRP A 59 6.78 -2.21 -8.60
N ILE A 60 6.74 -2.60 -7.33
CA ILE A 60 6.33 -1.68 -6.24
C ILE A 60 7.34 -0.54 -6.07
N GLN A 61 8.63 -0.83 -6.14
CA GLN A 61 9.67 0.19 -6.03
C GLN A 61 9.57 1.23 -7.16
N GLU A 62 9.35 0.80 -8.39
CA GLU A 62 9.16 1.69 -9.53
C GLU A 62 7.86 2.50 -9.40
N THR A 63 6.74 1.83 -9.11
CA THR A 63 5.42 2.46 -8.98
C THR A 63 5.41 3.52 -7.90
N MET A 64 5.97 3.21 -6.72
CA MET A 64 5.96 4.12 -5.58
C MET A 64 7.07 5.18 -5.63
N SER A 65 8.00 5.08 -6.58
CA SER A 65 8.99 6.12 -6.87
C SER A 65 8.55 7.06 -7.99
N THR A 66 7.42 6.79 -8.61
CA THR A 66 6.90 7.55 -9.76
C THR A 66 5.54 8.16 -9.41
N TYR A 67 5.29 9.40 -9.82
CA TYR A 67 3.98 10.03 -9.65
C TYR A 67 2.87 9.22 -10.36
N PRO A 68 1.69 9.03 -9.76
CA PRO A 68 1.22 9.59 -8.48
C PRO A 68 1.62 8.76 -7.23
N GLY A 69 2.18 7.58 -7.38
CA GLY A 69 2.55 6.69 -6.28
C GLY A 69 3.53 7.36 -5.29
N SER A 70 4.48 8.14 -5.78
CA SER A 70 5.44 8.88 -4.94
C SER A 70 4.79 9.89 -3.98
N ASP A 71 3.57 10.33 -4.28
CA ASP A 71 2.80 11.24 -3.45
C ASP A 71 1.67 10.54 -2.66
N MET A 72 1.72 9.20 -2.59
CA MET A 72 0.72 8.35 -1.95
C MET A 72 1.37 7.43 -0.91
N PRO A 73 1.90 7.98 0.21
CA PRO A 73 2.73 7.23 1.14
C PRO A 73 1.97 6.44 2.21
N GLU A 74 0.67 6.62 2.35
CA GLU A 74 -0.10 6.08 3.47
C GLU A 74 -1.16 5.08 3.00
N PHE A 75 -1.26 3.96 3.74
CA PHE A 75 -2.16 2.85 3.44
C PHE A 75 -2.98 2.41 4.65
N PRO A 76 -3.85 3.29 5.21
CA PRO A 76 -4.66 2.94 6.38
C PRO A 76 -5.68 1.85 6.05
N ILE A 77 -5.86 0.93 7.00
CA ILE A 77 -6.85 -0.15 6.89
C ILE A 77 -8.16 0.31 7.52
N GLU A 78 -9.25 0.29 6.74
CA GLU A 78 -10.59 0.62 7.22
C GLU A 78 -11.18 -0.54 8.03
N TRP A 79 -11.10 -1.75 7.48
CA TRP A 79 -11.54 -2.97 8.12
C TRP A 79 -10.78 -4.17 7.55
N HIS A 80 -10.79 -5.28 8.29
CA HIS A 80 -10.29 -6.56 7.80
C HIS A 80 -11.08 -7.73 8.36
N VAL A 81 -11.03 -8.84 7.66
CA VAL A 81 -11.53 -10.14 8.10
C VAL A 81 -10.47 -11.19 7.86
N ILE A 82 -10.44 -12.21 8.71
CA ILE A 82 -9.52 -13.35 8.62
C ILE A 82 -10.32 -14.62 8.44
N ASP A 83 -10.00 -15.36 7.38
CA ASP A 83 -10.43 -16.74 7.19
C ASP A 83 -9.32 -17.66 7.69
N GLU A 84 -9.48 -18.16 8.92
CA GLU A 84 -8.49 -19.04 9.56
C GLU A 84 -8.34 -20.38 8.84
N GLU A 85 -9.42 -20.87 8.25
CA GLU A 85 -9.40 -22.17 7.56
C GLU A 85 -8.49 -22.15 6.34
N ARG A 86 -8.54 -21.03 5.59
CA ARG A 86 -7.72 -20.82 4.39
C ARG A 86 -6.40 -20.12 4.66
N GLY A 87 -6.27 -19.43 5.78
CA GLY A 87 -5.14 -18.55 6.06
C GLY A 87 -5.19 -17.26 5.24
N TRP A 88 -6.38 -16.71 5.01
CA TRP A 88 -6.56 -15.51 4.20
C TRP A 88 -6.92 -14.30 5.05
N VAL A 89 -6.45 -13.14 4.60
CA VAL A 89 -6.86 -11.84 5.12
C VAL A 89 -7.48 -11.07 3.97
N LEU A 90 -8.68 -10.53 4.20
CA LEU A 90 -9.33 -9.59 3.28
C LEU A 90 -9.44 -8.26 4.00
N CYS A 91 -9.03 -7.17 3.36
CA CYS A 91 -9.11 -5.86 3.97
C CYS A 91 -9.43 -4.76 2.96
N GLN A 92 -10.04 -3.69 3.45
CA GLN A 92 -10.15 -2.44 2.70
C GLN A 92 -8.98 -1.54 3.07
N VAL A 93 -8.20 -1.18 2.07
CA VAL A 93 -7.02 -0.33 2.19
C VAL A 93 -7.31 1.02 1.54
N TRP A 94 -7.13 2.11 2.27
CA TRP A 94 -7.09 3.44 1.71
C TRP A 94 -5.72 3.72 1.12
N ASN A 95 -5.68 4.19 -0.11
CA ASN A 95 -4.48 4.71 -0.74
C ASN A 95 -4.57 6.23 -0.62
N ARG A 96 -3.80 6.79 0.31
CA ARG A 96 -3.91 8.19 0.72
C ARG A 96 -2.77 9.02 0.18
N MET A 97 -3.13 10.11 -0.49
CA MET A 97 -2.17 11.13 -0.90
C MET A 97 -1.58 11.83 0.33
N ARG A 98 -0.34 12.29 0.22
CA ARG A 98 0.24 13.17 1.24
C ARG A 98 -0.63 14.43 1.42
N ASP A 99 -0.52 15.07 2.57
CA ASP A 99 -1.20 16.35 2.82
C ASP A 99 -0.83 17.37 1.73
N PRO A 100 -1.81 17.93 1.00
CA PRO A 100 -1.53 18.96 -0.02
C PRO A 100 -1.16 20.34 0.57
N GLY A 101 -1.17 20.46 1.91
CA GLY A 101 -0.78 21.65 2.63
C GLY A 101 -1.91 22.37 3.38
N ASP A 102 -3.15 21.90 3.28
CA ASP A 102 -4.31 22.45 3.98
C ASP A 102 -4.94 21.47 4.99
N GLY A 103 -4.36 20.28 5.16
CA GLY A 103 -4.84 19.22 6.03
C GLY A 103 -5.99 18.40 5.47
N SER A 104 -6.41 18.64 4.22
CA SER A 104 -7.46 17.85 3.59
C SER A 104 -6.97 16.44 3.24
N VAL A 105 -7.90 15.47 3.31
CA VAL A 105 -7.63 14.07 3.02
C VAL A 105 -8.15 13.70 1.65
N HIS A 106 -7.26 13.22 0.80
CA HIS A 106 -7.56 12.74 -0.54
C HIS A 106 -7.11 11.28 -0.63
N GLN A 107 -8.07 10.37 -0.80
CA GLN A 107 -7.79 8.93 -0.80
C GLN A 107 -8.84 8.19 -1.61
N GLU A 108 -8.44 7.03 -2.12
CA GLU A 108 -9.32 6.06 -2.77
C GLU A 108 -8.95 4.66 -2.27
N TYR A 109 -9.88 3.73 -2.27
CA TYR A 109 -9.64 2.42 -1.67
C TYR A 109 -9.51 1.31 -2.71
N ASN A 110 -8.86 0.24 -2.28
CA ASN A 110 -8.92 -1.08 -2.89
C ASN A 110 -9.27 -2.14 -1.85
N ILE A 111 -9.72 -3.29 -2.33
CA ILE A 111 -9.83 -4.49 -1.50
C ILE A 111 -8.59 -5.33 -1.74
N THR A 112 -7.83 -5.57 -0.68
CA THR A 112 -6.66 -6.43 -0.71
C THR A 112 -7.02 -7.82 -0.18
N ILE A 113 -6.61 -8.84 -0.92
CA ILE A 113 -6.73 -10.24 -0.54
C ILE A 113 -5.31 -10.78 -0.35
N LEU A 114 -5.00 -11.24 0.86
CA LEU A 114 -3.71 -11.83 1.20
C LEU A 114 -3.88 -13.32 1.49
N HIS A 115 -2.98 -14.15 0.96
CA HIS A 115 -2.84 -15.54 1.39
C HIS A 115 -1.57 -15.67 2.22
N TYR A 116 -1.78 -15.99 3.49
CA TYR A 116 -0.69 -16.28 4.40
C TYR A 116 -0.06 -17.64 4.03
N ALA A 117 1.25 -17.70 4.10
CA ALA A 117 2.00 -18.93 3.98
C ALA A 117 2.44 -19.40 5.38
N GLU A 118 3.71 -19.36 5.68
CA GLU A 118 4.26 -19.70 6.99
C GLU A 118 5.41 -18.72 7.32
N ASP A 119 5.82 -18.69 8.56
CA ASP A 119 6.92 -17.82 9.02
C ASP A 119 6.70 -16.32 8.75
N GLY A 120 5.46 -15.86 8.91
CA GLY A 120 5.10 -14.46 8.68
C GLY A 120 5.03 -14.04 7.21
N ARG A 121 5.11 -14.99 6.27
CA ARG A 121 5.19 -14.70 4.84
C ARG A 121 3.84 -14.73 4.15
N ILE A 122 3.79 -14.05 3.00
CA ILE A 122 2.62 -13.95 2.12
C ILE A 122 2.98 -14.61 0.79
N THR A 123 2.12 -15.50 0.31
CA THR A 123 2.33 -16.19 -0.97
C THR A 123 1.47 -15.66 -2.10
N TYR A 124 0.46 -14.86 -1.78
CA TYR A 124 -0.45 -14.24 -2.76
C TYR A 124 -0.98 -12.92 -2.24
N GLU A 125 -1.04 -11.94 -3.13
CA GLU A 125 -1.78 -10.70 -2.91
C GLU A 125 -2.57 -10.33 -4.16
N GLU A 126 -3.79 -9.83 -3.97
CA GLU A 126 -4.60 -9.25 -5.03
C GLU A 126 -5.19 -7.93 -4.56
N ASP A 127 -4.99 -6.88 -5.35
CA ASP A 127 -5.63 -5.58 -5.16
C ASP A 127 -6.74 -5.40 -6.18
N ALA A 128 -7.98 -5.53 -5.69
CA ALA A 128 -9.19 -5.44 -6.48
C ALA A 128 -9.85 -4.06 -6.34
N TYR A 129 -9.91 -3.31 -7.43
CA TYR A 129 -10.49 -1.98 -7.46
C TYR A 129 -10.86 -1.53 -8.88
N ASN A 130 -11.54 -0.40 -8.97
CA ASN A 130 -11.77 0.27 -10.24
C ASN A 130 -10.74 1.41 -10.41
N PRO A 131 -9.75 1.28 -11.30
CA PRO A 131 -8.74 2.32 -11.51
C PRO A 131 -9.30 3.69 -11.88
N ALA A 132 -10.49 3.74 -12.50
CA ALA A 132 -11.14 4.98 -12.89
C ALA A 132 -11.52 5.89 -11.71
N ASN A 133 -11.64 5.33 -10.49
CA ASN A 133 -11.95 6.11 -9.30
C ASN A 133 -10.76 6.93 -8.80
N PHE A 134 -9.54 6.53 -9.11
CA PHE A 134 -8.33 7.23 -8.67
C PHE A 134 -8.12 8.58 -9.37
N ALA A 135 -8.43 8.68 -10.65
CA ALA A 135 -8.21 9.91 -11.41
C ALA A 135 -8.93 11.14 -10.86
N PRO A 136 -10.23 11.09 -10.49
CA PRO A 136 -10.90 12.23 -9.85
C PRO A 136 -10.32 12.60 -8.48
N MET A 137 -9.92 11.61 -7.68
CA MET A 137 -9.30 11.82 -6.38
C MET A 137 -7.95 12.56 -6.51
N ILE A 138 -7.10 12.10 -7.42
CA ILE A 138 -5.79 12.72 -7.69
C ILE A 138 -5.98 14.14 -8.24
N ALA A 139 -6.93 14.37 -9.14
CA ALA A 139 -7.23 15.69 -9.68
C ALA A 139 -7.65 16.68 -8.57
N ALA A 140 -8.52 16.25 -7.65
CA ALA A 140 -8.93 17.06 -6.50
C ALA A 140 -7.75 17.39 -5.58
N TRP A 141 -6.85 16.44 -5.35
CA TRP A 141 -5.63 16.67 -4.58
C TRP A 141 -4.71 17.72 -5.24
N LEU A 142 -4.49 17.61 -6.57
CA LEU A 142 -3.68 18.55 -7.33
C LEU A 142 -4.24 19.99 -7.29
N GLU A 143 -5.57 20.15 -7.34
CA GLU A 143 -6.20 21.46 -7.25
C GLU A 143 -5.88 22.15 -5.92
N VAL A 144 -5.94 21.42 -4.81
CA VAL A 144 -5.61 21.96 -3.48
C VAL A 144 -4.11 22.26 -3.37
N GLU A 145 -3.25 21.34 -3.82
CA GLU A 145 -1.79 21.55 -3.79
C GLU A 145 -1.38 22.80 -4.57
N ALA A 146 -1.98 23.03 -5.74
CA ALA A 146 -1.70 24.21 -6.56
C ALA A 146 -2.14 25.53 -5.91
N MET A 147 -3.15 25.49 -5.03
CA MET A 147 -3.66 26.65 -4.30
C MET A 147 -2.91 26.93 -2.99
N THR A 148 -2.18 25.95 -2.47
CA THR A 148 -1.47 26.07 -1.20
C THR A 148 -0.19 26.89 -1.41
N PRO A 149 -0.02 28.04 -0.70
CA PRO A 149 1.19 28.84 -0.84
C PRO A 149 2.41 28.02 -0.42
N CYS A 150 3.44 28.03 -1.26
CA CYS A 150 4.73 27.48 -0.89
C CYS A 150 5.27 28.27 0.30
N THR A 151 5.22 27.69 1.51
CA THR A 151 5.87 28.25 2.70
C THR A 151 7.38 27.96 2.64
N SER A 152 8.05 28.38 1.56
CA SER A 152 9.49 28.51 1.59
C SER A 152 9.80 29.74 2.43
N ALA A 153 10.27 29.50 3.64
CA ALA A 153 10.82 30.52 4.51
C ALA A 153 11.87 31.34 3.73
N CYS A 154 11.52 32.55 3.38
CA CYS A 154 12.50 33.59 3.05
C CYS A 154 13.27 33.89 4.33
N THR A 155 14.29 33.12 4.66
CA THR A 155 15.36 33.63 5.52
C THR A 155 16.28 34.46 4.62
N GLY A 156 15.81 35.63 4.29
CA GLY A 156 16.67 36.68 3.80
C GLY A 156 17.52 37.17 4.97
N GLY A 157 18.79 36.77 4.94
CA GLY A 157 19.78 37.41 5.80
C GLY A 157 19.98 38.88 5.40
N MET A 158 19.98 39.73 6.36
CA MET A 158 20.76 40.97 6.34
C MET A 158 22.01 40.73 7.16
#